data_5828b0592ca94d882c80f8b8721ce9d2
#
_entry.id   5828b0592ca94d882c80f8b8721ce9d2
#
_cell.length_a   1.000
_cell.length_b   1.000
_cell.length_c   1.000
_cell.angle_alpha   90.00
_cell.angle_beta   90.00
_cell.angle_gamma   90.00
#
_symmetry.space_group_name_H-M   'P 1'
#
loop_
_entity.id
_entity.type
_entity.pdbx_description
1 polymer ?
#
loop_
_entity_poly.entity_id
_entity_poly.type
_entity_poly.pdbx_seq_one_letter_code
_entity_poly.pdbx_strand_id
1 'polypeptide(L)'
;GKKVYFEGLNAGLNTEMNSGLEIPLCSVELKDLYDMTPDQYKAYCMRKYEEADNVIRANKKISAAYAELLTVLNKDALYGLLCGYDYQLLQAYAQQKGLSLRDAGKEYLSKKTSDGYFDFLSKLDYINSPKSVYCFNYSGMVRNTAYIHLPSVKTVGIFDYLLDSSKVSPEDKEAMKKYRDNPSSQDASIMRVLRDKYDNLFQECGKVALEANQKAVGEL
;
A
#
# COMPACT_ATOMS: atom_id res chain seq x y z
N GLY A 1 32.23 13.68 -5.69
CA GLY A 1 31.53 12.41 -5.71
C GLY A 1 32.05 11.51 -6.83
N LYS A 2 32.02 10.20 -6.65
CA LYS A 2 32.36 9.24 -7.72
C LYS A 2 31.30 9.32 -8.80
N LYS A 3 31.72 9.51 -10.06
CA LYS A 3 30.80 9.37 -11.21
C LYS A 3 30.49 7.88 -11.39
N VAL A 4 29.22 7.54 -11.48
CA VAL A 4 28.74 6.21 -11.79
C VAL A 4 28.54 6.16 -13.31
N TYR A 5 29.08 5.15 -13.96
CA TYR A 5 28.89 4.89 -15.39
C TYR A 5 28.03 3.65 -15.56
N PHE A 6 27.07 3.73 -16.47
CA PHE A 6 26.19 2.63 -16.82
C PHE A 6 26.54 2.14 -18.22
N GLU A 7 26.55 0.82 -18.41
CA GLU A 7 26.79 0.15 -19.70
C GLU A 7 25.60 -0.76 -20.07
N GLY A 8 25.45 -1.06 -21.36
CA GLY A 8 24.40 -1.93 -21.87
C GLY A 8 23.17 -1.19 -22.41
N LEU A 9 22.15 -1.96 -22.76
CA LEU A 9 20.94 -1.47 -23.45
C LEU A 9 20.22 -0.31 -22.74
N ASN A 10 20.23 -0.30 -21.40
CA ASN A 10 19.56 0.72 -20.59
C ASN A 10 20.52 1.79 -20.03
N ALA A 11 21.76 1.86 -20.55
CA ALA A 11 22.76 2.79 -20.03
C ALA A 11 22.30 4.25 -20.08
N GLY A 12 21.69 4.67 -21.18
CA GLY A 12 21.14 6.02 -21.35
C GLY A 12 20.05 6.33 -20.32
N LEU A 13 19.07 5.44 -20.17
CA LEU A 13 17.98 5.58 -19.22
C LEU A 13 18.50 5.64 -17.76
N ASN A 14 19.40 4.74 -17.40
CA ASN A 14 20.01 4.72 -16.07
C ASN A 14 20.83 5.98 -15.80
N THR A 15 21.49 6.53 -16.81
CA THR A 15 22.22 7.80 -16.70
C THR A 15 21.26 8.96 -16.44
N GLU A 16 20.13 9.03 -17.16
CA GLU A 16 19.10 10.05 -16.92
C GLU A 16 18.49 9.94 -15.54
N MET A 17 18.12 8.74 -15.10
CA MET A 17 17.57 8.48 -13.75
C MET A 17 18.52 8.94 -12.64
N ASN A 18 19.84 8.89 -12.88
CA ASN A 18 20.85 9.26 -11.92
C ASN A 18 21.47 10.66 -12.19
N SER A 19 20.88 11.43 -13.10
CA SER A 19 21.38 12.77 -13.47
C SER A 19 21.15 13.85 -12.41
N GLY A 20 20.36 13.55 -11.36
CA GLY A 20 19.94 14.54 -10.38
C GLY A 20 18.83 15.48 -10.87
N LEU A 21 18.25 15.18 -12.03
CA LEU A 21 17.08 15.93 -12.54
C LEU A 21 15.84 15.53 -11.74
N GLU A 22 15.37 16.43 -10.89
CA GLU A 22 14.17 16.24 -10.12
C GLU A 22 12.94 16.56 -10.99
N ILE A 23 12.17 15.51 -11.33
CA ILE A 23 10.89 15.64 -12.02
C ILE A 23 9.81 15.19 -11.05
N PRO A 24 8.85 16.05 -10.71
CA PRO A 24 7.82 15.71 -9.75
C PRO A 24 6.91 14.60 -10.28
N LEU A 25 6.64 13.61 -9.45
CA LEU A 25 5.59 12.62 -9.65
C LEU A 25 4.38 12.99 -8.80
N CYS A 26 3.26 12.33 -9.05
CA CYS A 26 2.04 12.48 -8.28
C CYS A 26 2.34 12.29 -6.79
N SER A 27 2.07 13.31 -6.01
CA SER A 27 2.26 13.31 -4.57
C SER A 27 1.22 14.20 -3.91
N VAL A 28 0.96 14.00 -2.64
CA VAL A 28 -0.01 14.75 -1.85
C VAL A 28 0.66 15.39 -0.64
N GLU A 29 0.16 16.54 -0.22
CA GLU A 29 0.58 17.17 1.02
C GLU A 29 -0.46 16.95 2.10
N LEU A 30 -0.06 16.35 3.21
CA LEU A 30 -0.96 15.98 4.31
C LEU A 30 -1.82 17.15 4.82
N LYS A 31 -1.25 18.37 4.84
CA LYS A 31 -1.97 19.57 5.27
C LYS A 31 -3.23 19.87 4.44
N ASP A 32 -3.25 19.44 3.17
CA ASP A 32 -4.35 19.69 2.25
C ASP A 32 -5.47 18.64 2.37
N LEU A 33 -5.21 17.51 3.04
CA LEU A 33 -6.10 16.35 3.08
C LEU A 33 -7.07 16.34 4.26
N TYR A 34 -6.84 17.22 5.25
CA TYR A 34 -7.64 17.20 6.47
C TYR A 34 -9.14 17.30 6.16
N ASP A 35 -9.90 16.40 6.76
CA ASP A 35 -11.37 16.29 6.64
C ASP A 35 -11.94 15.98 5.25
N MET A 36 -11.12 15.67 4.26
CA MET A 36 -11.60 15.24 2.96
C MET A 36 -12.43 13.95 3.07
N THR A 37 -13.45 13.84 2.23
CA THR A 37 -14.07 12.54 1.92
C THR A 37 -13.16 11.74 0.99
N PRO A 38 -13.32 10.40 0.89
CA PRO A 38 -12.56 9.60 -0.07
C PRO A 38 -12.69 10.10 -1.52
N ASP A 39 -13.87 10.54 -1.94
CA ASP A 39 -14.10 11.07 -3.29
C ASP A 39 -13.41 12.42 -3.51
N GLN A 40 -13.41 13.31 -2.52
CA GLN A 40 -12.64 14.55 -2.56
C GLN A 40 -11.14 14.27 -2.63
N TYR A 41 -10.66 13.31 -1.85
CA TYR A 41 -9.28 12.85 -1.89
C TYR A 41 -8.92 12.29 -3.28
N LYS A 42 -9.78 11.43 -3.86
CA LYS A 42 -9.60 10.90 -5.23
C LYS A 42 -9.48 12.03 -6.26
N ALA A 43 -10.40 12.99 -6.22
CA ALA A 43 -10.37 14.14 -7.12
C ALA A 43 -9.08 14.99 -6.96
N TYR A 44 -8.63 15.18 -5.71
CA TYR A 44 -7.38 15.86 -5.41
C TYR A 44 -6.16 15.11 -5.98
N CYS A 45 -6.07 13.79 -5.77
CA CYS A 45 -4.99 12.96 -6.32
C CYS A 45 -4.98 12.97 -7.86
N MET A 46 -6.14 12.88 -8.52
CA MET A 46 -6.26 12.96 -9.97
C MET A 46 -5.72 14.28 -10.52
N ARG A 47 -6.07 15.39 -9.89
CA ARG A 47 -5.52 16.70 -10.27
C ARG A 47 -4.00 16.75 -10.10
N LYS A 48 -3.46 16.23 -8.99
CA LYS A 48 -2.01 16.18 -8.77
C LYS A 48 -1.28 15.30 -9.78
N TYR A 49 -1.92 14.22 -10.19
CA TYR A 49 -1.43 13.38 -11.28
C TYR A 49 -1.35 14.14 -12.62
N GLU A 50 -2.41 14.85 -12.98
CA GLU A 50 -2.46 15.64 -14.22
C GLU A 50 -1.42 16.77 -14.21
N GLU A 51 -1.23 17.46 -13.09
CA GLU A 51 -0.19 18.48 -12.91
C GLU A 51 1.21 17.89 -13.19
N ALA A 52 1.53 16.74 -12.60
CA ALA A 52 2.81 16.03 -12.79
C ALA A 52 2.97 15.51 -14.22
N ASP A 53 1.92 14.90 -14.80
CA ASP A 53 1.94 14.37 -16.18
C ASP A 53 2.21 15.49 -17.21
N ASN A 54 1.59 16.67 -17.02
CA ASN A 54 1.85 17.83 -17.86
C ASN A 54 3.32 18.30 -17.77
N VAL A 55 3.92 18.29 -16.57
CA VAL A 55 5.35 18.62 -16.39
C VAL A 55 6.24 17.63 -17.13
N ILE A 56 5.94 16.32 -17.00
CA ILE A 56 6.69 15.25 -17.68
C ILE A 56 6.62 15.45 -19.20
N ARG A 57 5.44 15.62 -19.77
CA ARG A 57 5.21 15.77 -21.22
C ARG A 57 5.83 17.05 -21.79
N ALA A 58 5.81 18.13 -21.04
CA ALA A 58 6.39 19.41 -21.47
C ALA A 58 7.92 19.45 -21.37
N ASN A 59 8.55 18.50 -20.67
CA ASN A 59 9.97 18.51 -20.40
C ASN A 59 10.80 18.07 -21.63
N LYS A 60 11.42 19.03 -22.30
CA LYS A 60 12.27 18.80 -23.49
C LYS A 60 13.72 18.38 -23.15
N LYS A 61 14.06 18.30 -21.87
CA LYS A 61 15.42 17.96 -21.41
C LYS A 61 15.63 16.47 -21.17
N ILE A 62 14.57 15.67 -21.30
CA ILE A 62 14.59 14.22 -21.07
C ILE A 62 14.35 13.47 -22.39
N SER A 63 14.88 12.25 -22.48
CA SER A 63 14.62 11.37 -23.61
C SER A 63 13.18 10.87 -23.62
N ALA A 64 12.68 10.46 -24.79
CA ALA A 64 11.37 9.83 -24.91
C ALA A 64 11.24 8.57 -24.03
N ALA A 65 12.33 7.79 -23.91
CA ALA A 65 12.35 6.59 -23.06
C ALA A 65 12.22 6.92 -21.57
N TYR A 66 12.84 8.00 -21.13
CA TYR A 66 12.72 8.45 -19.74
C TYR A 66 11.36 9.09 -19.46
N ALA A 67 10.83 9.87 -20.39
CA ALA A 67 9.46 10.41 -20.29
C ALA A 67 8.41 9.28 -20.17
N GLU A 68 8.55 8.22 -20.96
CA GLU A 68 7.66 7.05 -20.88
C GLU A 68 7.77 6.34 -19.52
N LEU A 69 8.99 6.15 -19.00
CA LEU A 69 9.20 5.60 -17.65
C LEU A 69 8.54 6.47 -16.59
N LEU A 70 8.76 7.78 -16.63
CA LEU A 70 8.16 8.72 -15.67
C LEU A 70 6.62 8.70 -15.74
N THR A 71 6.03 8.56 -16.92
CA THR A 71 4.57 8.41 -17.07
C THR A 71 4.06 7.16 -16.35
N VAL A 72 4.77 6.03 -16.48
CA VAL A 72 4.43 4.78 -15.77
C VAL A 72 4.58 4.96 -14.26
N LEU A 73 5.69 5.55 -13.81
CA LEU A 73 5.93 5.82 -12.38
C LEU A 73 4.92 6.80 -11.79
N ASN A 74 4.52 7.81 -12.54
CA ASN A 74 3.51 8.79 -12.12
C ASN A 74 2.14 8.12 -11.92
N LYS A 75 1.79 7.20 -12.80
CA LYS A 75 0.55 6.41 -12.71
C LYS A 75 0.59 5.43 -11.52
N ASP A 76 1.73 4.77 -11.30
CA ASP A 76 1.94 3.91 -10.12
C ASP A 76 1.81 4.71 -8.80
N ALA A 77 2.39 5.91 -8.76
CA ALA A 77 2.26 6.79 -7.60
C ALA A 77 0.81 7.19 -7.34
N LEU A 78 0.05 7.59 -8.37
CA LEU A 78 -1.37 7.89 -8.25
C LEU A 78 -2.15 6.70 -7.66
N TYR A 79 -1.97 5.52 -8.22
CA TYR A 79 -2.73 4.34 -7.78
C TYR A 79 -2.35 3.91 -6.38
N GLY A 80 -1.07 4.02 -6.01
CA GLY A 80 -0.62 3.81 -4.63
C GLY A 80 -1.30 4.76 -3.63
N LEU A 81 -1.43 6.04 -3.99
CA LEU A 81 -2.15 7.03 -3.19
C LEU A 81 -3.64 6.67 -3.06
N LEU A 82 -4.31 6.35 -4.18
CA LEU A 82 -5.73 6.03 -4.17
C LEU A 82 -6.06 4.78 -3.36
N CYS A 83 -5.23 3.74 -3.44
CA CYS A 83 -5.40 2.53 -2.62
C CYS A 83 -5.10 2.78 -1.14
N GLY A 84 -4.18 3.70 -0.83
CA GLY A 84 -3.79 4.06 0.52
C GLY A 84 -4.61 5.20 1.14
N TYR A 85 -5.78 5.57 0.58
CA TYR A 85 -6.54 6.76 0.95
C TYR A 85 -6.78 6.88 2.46
N ASP A 86 -7.19 5.81 3.09
CA ASP A 86 -7.56 5.82 4.51
C ASP A 86 -6.35 6.11 5.41
N TYR A 87 -5.19 5.54 5.06
CA TYR A 87 -3.95 5.81 5.76
C TYR A 87 -3.48 7.26 5.57
N GLN A 88 -3.62 7.81 4.37
CA GLN A 88 -3.27 9.21 4.09
C GLN A 88 -4.17 10.17 4.87
N LEU A 89 -5.47 9.90 4.93
CA LEU A 89 -6.43 10.71 5.68
C LEU A 89 -6.20 10.60 7.20
N LEU A 90 -5.84 9.40 7.70
CA LEU A 90 -5.44 9.21 9.10
C LEU A 90 -4.17 10.02 9.43
N GLN A 91 -3.16 10.02 8.53
CA GLN A 91 -1.95 10.82 8.72
C GLN A 91 -2.25 12.31 8.76
N ALA A 92 -3.11 12.79 7.85
CA ALA A 92 -3.56 14.19 7.83
C ALA A 92 -4.30 14.57 9.12
N TYR A 93 -5.17 13.69 9.62
CA TYR A 93 -5.85 13.86 10.89
C TYR A 93 -4.87 13.94 12.07
N ALA A 94 -3.90 13.01 12.12
CA ALA A 94 -2.86 12.98 13.14
C ALA A 94 -2.05 14.29 13.16
N GLN A 95 -1.61 14.74 11.98
CA GLN A 95 -0.84 15.98 11.82
C GLN A 95 -1.65 17.20 12.28
N GLN A 96 -2.90 17.31 11.86
CA GLN A 96 -3.78 18.45 12.23
C GLN A 96 -4.06 18.51 13.73
N LYS A 97 -4.16 17.34 14.40
CA LYS A 97 -4.42 17.23 15.83
C LYS A 97 -3.16 17.23 16.70
N GLY A 98 -1.98 17.20 16.10
CA GLY A 98 -0.73 17.06 16.84
C GLY A 98 -0.59 15.72 17.58
N LEU A 99 -1.21 14.65 17.05
CA LEU A 99 -1.25 13.33 17.66
C LEU A 99 -0.21 12.40 17.03
N SER A 100 0.21 11.37 17.78
CA SER A 100 0.89 10.22 17.18
C SER A 100 -0.10 9.45 16.29
N LEU A 101 0.39 8.71 15.27
CA LEU A 101 -0.47 7.86 14.44
C LEU A 101 -1.24 6.82 15.26
N ARG A 102 -0.63 6.32 16.34
CA ARG A 102 -1.27 5.36 17.25
C ARG A 102 -2.47 5.98 17.98
N ASP A 103 -2.31 7.21 18.47
CA ASP A 103 -3.38 7.87 19.21
C ASP A 103 -4.45 8.40 18.26
N ALA A 104 -4.06 8.94 17.12
CA ALA A 104 -4.98 9.29 16.06
C ALA A 104 -5.85 8.11 15.62
N GLY A 105 -5.27 6.91 15.48
CA GLY A 105 -6.00 5.71 15.09
C GLY A 105 -7.05 5.23 16.10
N LYS A 106 -7.02 5.72 17.35
CA LYS A 106 -8.07 5.45 18.35
C LYS A 106 -9.31 6.33 18.18
N GLU A 107 -9.11 7.50 17.58
CA GLU A 107 -10.14 8.54 17.45
C GLU A 107 -10.64 8.70 16.02
N TYR A 108 -9.77 8.40 15.04
CA TYR A 108 -10.09 8.55 13.63
C TYR A 108 -11.10 7.49 13.19
N LEU A 109 -12.20 7.97 12.63
CA LEU A 109 -13.21 7.13 12.02
C LEU A 109 -12.96 7.07 10.51
N SER A 110 -12.62 5.89 10.00
CA SER A 110 -12.46 5.65 8.57
C SER A 110 -13.72 6.05 7.80
N LYS A 111 -13.55 6.87 6.77
CA LYS A 111 -14.67 7.33 5.94
C LYS A 111 -14.95 6.30 4.86
N LYS A 112 -16.23 5.92 4.72
CA LYS A 112 -16.65 4.96 3.71
C LYS A 112 -16.50 5.53 2.30
N THR A 113 -15.96 4.73 1.39
CA THR A 113 -15.88 5.06 -0.05
C THR A 113 -17.26 4.99 -0.71
N SER A 114 -17.45 5.76 -1.78
CA SER A 114 -18.59 5.61 -2.68
C SER A 114 -18.50 4.31 -3.49
N ASP A 115 -19.64 3.87 -4.00
CA ASP A 115 -19.67 2.81 -5.01
C ASP A 115 -18.86 3.28 -6.23
N GLY A 116 -18.00 2.41 -6.77
CA GLY A 116 -17.13 2.75 -7.91
C GLY A 116 -15.86 3.57 -7.57
N TYR A 117 -15.58 3.84 -6.28
CA TYR A 117 -14.31 4.50 -5.90
C TYR A 117 -13.11 3.77 -6.50
N PHE A 118 -13.11 2.44 -6.49
CA PHE A 118 -12.02 1.57 -6.95
C PHE A 118 -12.10 1.15 -8.43
N ASP A 119 -13.02 1.72 -9.22
CA ASP A 119 -13.17 1.37 -10.65
C ASP A 119 -11.90 1.61 -11.48
N PHE A 120 -10.99 2.50 -10.99
CA PHE A 120 -9.70 2.73 -11.63
C PHE A 120 -8.81 1.47 -11.68
N LEU A 121 -9.04 0.51 -10.78
CA LEU A 121 -8.27 -0.74 -10.74
C LEU A 121 -8.54 -1.64 -11.96
N SER A 122 -9.73 -1.54 -12.56
CA SER A 122 -10.03 -2.24 -13.82
C SER A 122 -9.24 -1.71 -15.02
N LYS A 123 -8.60 -0.55 -14.90
CA LYS A 123 -7.84 0.15 -15.93
C LYS A 123 -6.34 0.13 -15.70
N LEU A 124 -5.82 -0.89 -14.98
CA LEU A 124 -4.39 -1.03 -14.67
C LEU A 124 -3.57 -1.44 -15.91
N ASP A 125 -3.71 -0.68 -17.01
CA ASP A 125 -3.03 -0.90 -18.29
C ASP A 125 -1.49 -0.85 -18.20
N TYR A 126 -0.96 -0.09 -17.24
CA TYR A 126 0.49 0.03 -17.04
C TYR A 126 1.15 -1.23 -16.44
N ILE A 127 0.37 -2.11 -15.81
CA ILE A 127 0.88 -3.36 -15.20
C ILE A 127 1.51 -4.26 -16.26
N ASN A 128 0.98 -4.25 -17.47
CA ASN A 128 1.49 -5.01 -18.59
C ASN A 128 2.68 -4.34 -19.31
N SER A 129 3.08 -3.15 -18.91
CA SER A 129 4.26 -2.49 -19.46
C SER A 129 5.54 -3.17 -18.97
N PRO A 130 6.54 -3.42 -19.84
CA PRO A 130 7.86 -3.88 -19.41
C PRO A 130 8.52 -2.95 -18.37
N LYS A 131 8.09 -1.68 -18.29
CA LYS A 131 8.57 -0.68 -17.33
C LYS A 131 7.93 -0.80 -15.97
N SER A 132 6.89 -1.63 -15.80
CA SER A 132 6.27 -1.87 -14.49
C SER A 132 7.23 -2.46 -13.45
N VAL A 133 8.33 -3.09 -13.90
CA VAL A 133 9.39 -3.59 -13.01
C VAL A 133 10.08 -2.48 -12.20
N TYR A 134 9.97 -1.23 -12.66
CA TYR A 134 10.48 -0.05 -11.94
C TYR A 134 9.44 0.55 -10.98
N CYS A 135 8.20 0.07 -11.00
CA CYS A 135 7.12 0.58 -10.16
C CYS A 135 7.30 0.13 -8.71
N PHE A 136 7.43 1.09 -7.81
CA PHE A 136 7.62 0.84 -6.39
C PHE A 136 6.40 0.18 -5.74
N ASN A 137 5.21 0.57 -6.18
CA ASN A 137 3.94 0.08 -5.62
C ASN A 137 3.39 -1.18 -6.31
N TYR A 138 4.04 -1.68 -7.37
CA TYR A 138 3.51 -2.75 -8.21
C TYR A 138 2.98 -3.96 -7.43
N SER A 139 3.80 -4.55 -6.55
CA SER A 139 3.40 -5.70 -5.74
C SER A 139 2.27 -5.38 -4.76
N GLY A 140 2.29 -4.16 -4.21
CA GLY A 140 1.22 -3.64 -3.34
C GLY A 140 -0.08 -3.45 -4.12
N MET A 141 0.00 -2.95 -5.34
CA MET A 141 -1.16 -2.75 -6.22
C MET A 141 -1.80 -4.07 -6.61
N VAL A 142 -1.03 -5.06 -7.06
CA VAL A 142 -1.55 -6.39 -7.39
C VAL A 142 -2.28 -6.99 -6.20
N ARG A 143 -1.68 -6.92 -5.01
CA ARG A 143 -2.30 -7.41 -3.78
C ARG A 143 -3.59 -6.64 -3.44
N ASN A 144 -3.56 -5.31 -3.48
CA ASN A 144 -4.71 -4.47 -3.16
C ASN A 144 -5.86 -4.69 -4.15
N THR A 145 -5.57 -4.87 -5.44
CA THR A 145 -6.57 -5.22 -6.45
C THR A 145 -7.30 -6.51 -6.06
N ALA A 146 -6.55 -7.56 -5.66
CA ALA A 146 -7.15 -8.80 -5.19
C ALA A 146 -8.07 -8.58 -3.97
N TYR A 147 -7.66 -7.76 -2.99
CA TYR A 147 -8.47 -7.49 -1.79
C TYR A 147 -9.72 -6.66 -2.07
N ILE A 148 -9.68 -5.73 -3.02
CA ILE A 148 -10.79 -4.80 -3.29
C ILE A 148 -11.86 -5.46 -4.15
N HIS A 149 -11.46 -6.26 -5.15
CA HIS A 149 -12.41 -6.97 -6.01
C HIS A 149 -13.00 -8.24 -5.40
N LEU A 150 -12.49 -8.67 -4.26
CA LEU A 150 -12.89 -9.90 -3.60
C LEU A 150 -13.36 -9.64 -2.16
N PRO A 151 -14.53 -8.98 -1.99
CA PRO A 151 -15.09 -8.73 -0.66
C PRO A 151 -15.35 -10.00 0.16
N SER A 152 -15.28 -11.17 -0.48
CA SER A 152 -15.40 -12.49 0.17
C SER A 152 -14.06 -13.06 0.69
N VAL A 153 -12.91 -12.50 0.34
CA VAL A 153 -11.65 -12.88 0.96
C VAL A 153 -11.61 -12.29 2.36
N LYS A 154 -12.24 -12.97 3.29
CA LYS A 154 -11.99 -12.76 4.70
C LYS A 154 -10.51 -13.04 4.89
N THR A 155 -9.72 -11.99 5.14
CA THR A 155 -8.39 -12.19 5.71
C THR A 155 -8.59 -13.01 6.97
N VAL A 156 -8.15 -14.25 6.97
CA VAL A 156 -8.15 -15.05 8.20
C VAL A 156 -7.12 -14.38 9.10
N GLY A 157 -7.59 -13.56 10.02
CA GLY A 157 -6.74 -12.92 11.01
C GLY A 157 -6.02 -14.01 11.79
N ILE A 158 -4.71 -13.90 11.97
CA ILE A 158 -3.93 -14.90 12.71
C ILE A 158 -4.52 -15.12 14.11
N PHE A 159 -5.00 -14.08 14.75
CA PHE A 159 -5.65 -14.21 16.08
C PHE A 159 -6.92 -15.04 16.01
N ASP A 160 -7.78 -14.80 15.02
CA ASP A 160 -9.04 -15.56 14.86
C ASP A 160 -8.71 -17.03 14.56
N TYR A 161 -7.75 -17.31 13.68
CA TYR A 161 -7.31 -18.66 13.38
C TYR A 161 -6.80 -19.41 14.62
N LEU A 162 -5.97 -18.75 15.43
CA LEU A 162 -5.43 -19.35 16.64
C LEU A 162 -6.48 -19.51 17.74
N LEU A 163 -7.37 -18.53 17.90
CA LEU A 163 -8.45 -18.58 18.90
C LEU A 163 -9.46 -19.69 18.59
N ASP A 164 -9.72 -19.97 17.31
CA ASP A 164 -10.62 -21.03 16.87
C ASP A 164 -9.96 -22.42 16.90
N SER A 165 -8.63 -22.50 16.90
CA SER A 165 -7.90 -23.75 16.87
C SER A 165 -8.04 -24.53 18.18
N SER A 166 -8.41 -25.82 18.10
CA SER A 166 -8.43 -26.73 19.24
C SER A 166 -7.01 -27.11 19.76
N LYS A 167 -5.97 -26.79 18.97
CA LYS A 167 -4.56 -27.05 19.33
C LYS A 167 -3.98 -25.99 20.27
N VAL A 168 -4.69 -24.87 20.50
CA VAL A 168 -4.27 -23.80 21.40
C VAL A 168 -4.94 -23.98 22.76
N SER A 169 -4.16 -23.91 23.84
CA SER A 169 -4.68 -24.07 25.21
C SER A 169 -5.62 -22.93 25.60
N PRO A 170 -6.58 -23.16 26.50
CA PRO A 170 -7.48 -22.11 26.98
C PRO A 170 -6.75 -20.90 27.57
N GLU A 171 -5.67 -21.16 28.34
CA GLU A 171 -4.87 -20.12 28.99
C GLU A 171 -4.16 -19.24 27.94
N ASP A 172 -3.61 -19.86 26.90
CA ASP A 172 -2.94 -19.13 25.81
C ASP A 172 -3.95 -18.33 24.97
N LYS A 173 -5.15 -18.88 24.75
CA LYS A 173 -6.25 -18.13 24.10
C LYS A 173 -6.63 -16.88 24.88
N GLU A 174 -6.69 -16.98 26.20
CA GLU A 174 -7.01 -15.84 27.05
C GLU A 174 -5.91 -14.76 27.01
N ALA A 175 -4.64 -15.17 27.02
CA ALA A 175 -3.50 -14.27 26.84
C ALA A 175 -3.52 -13.57 25.47
N MET A 176 -3.87 -14.28 24.39
CA MET A 176 -4.01 -13.72 23.05
C MET A 176 -5.15 -12.71 22.96
N LYS A 177 -6.32 -12.98 23.55
CA LYS A 177 -7.45 -12.05 23.61
C LYS A 177 -7.06 -10.77 24.32
N LYS A 178 -6.43 -10.90 25.50
CA LYS A 178 -5.98 -9.75 26.29
C LYS A 178 -4.99 -8.89 25.50
N TYR A 179 -4.05 -9.48 24.77
CA TYR A 179 -3.12 -8.76 23.90
C TYR A 179 -3.84 -8.06 22.77
N ARG A 180 -4.76 -8.73 22.06
CA ARG A 180 -5.55 -8.16 20.98
C ARG A 180 -6.32 -6.93 21.44
N ASP A 181 -6.98 -7.04 22.59
CA ASP A 181 -7.87 -5.99 23.11
C ASP A 181 -7.09 -4.82 23.74
N ASN A 182 -5.89 -5.08 24.27
CA ASN A 182 -5.04 -4.04 24.87
C ASN A 182 -3.53 -4.34 24.67
N PRO A 183 -2.95 -4.08 23.50
CA PRO A 183 -1.53 -4.31 23.22
C PRO A 183 -0.63 -3.47 24.12
N SER A 184 0.13 -4.10 25.00
CA SER A 184 1.16 -3.47 25.84
C SER A 184 2.55 -4.00 25.52
N SER A 185 3.62 -3.33 25.98
CA SER A 185 5.00 -3.80 25.80
C SER A 185 5.26 -5.14 26.50
N GLN A 186 4.60 -5.40 27.64
CA GLN A 186 4.70 -6.65 28.38
C GLN A 186 3.99 -7.79 27.63
N ASP A 187 2.83 -7.48 27.04
CA ASP A 187 2.07 -8.46 26.26
C ASP A 187 2.79 -8.80 24.93
N ALA A 188 3.58 -7.89 24.37
CA ALA A 188 4.40 -8.18 23.19
C ALA A 188 5.44 -9.28 23.43
N SER A 189 6.01 -9.40 24.64
CA SER A 189 6.91 -10.49 25.01
C SER A 189 6.17 -11.83 25.10
N ILE A 190 4.96 -11.81 25.63
CA ILE A 190 4.07 -13.00 25.70
C ILE A 190 3.74 -13.48 24.27
N MET A 191 3.39 -12.56 23.38
CA MET A 191 3.10 -12.92 21.98
C MET A 191 4.30 -13.54 21.26
N ARG A 192 5.52 -13.13 21.60
CA ARG A 192 6.72 -13.76 21.06
C ARG A 192 6.85 -15.23 21.51
N VAL A 193 6.63 -15.49 22.79
CA VAL A 193 6.64 -16.85 23.35
C VAL A 193 5.53 -17.70 22.73
N LEU A 194 4.32 -17.16 22.58
CA LEU A 194 3.19 -17.87 21.98
C LEU A 194 3.45 -18.15 20.49
N ARG A 195 4.09 -17.23 19.78
CA ARG A 195 4.49 -17.46 18.39
C ARG A 195 5.47 -18.62 18.28
N ASP A 196 6.49 -18.66 19.13
CA ASP A 196 7.48 -19.75 19.12
C ASP A 196 6.81 -21.08 19.51
N LYS A 197 5.87 -21.07 20.46
CA LYS A 197 5.12 -22.27 20.91
C LYS A 197 4.19 -22.84 19.83
N TYR A 198 3.57 -21.96 19.03
CA TYR A 198 2.58 -22.32 18.02
C TYR A 198 3.05 -22.03 16.58
N ASP A 199 4.35 -22.02 16.31
CA ASP A 199 4.92 -21.68 15.00
C ASP A 199 4.28 -22.44 13.84
N ASN A 200 4.04 -23.75 14.02
CA ASN A 200 3.36 -24.56 13.00
C ASN A 200 1.96 -24.02 12.66
N LEU A 201 1.18 -23.53 13.64
CA LEU A 201 -0.15 -22.97 13.40
C LEU A 201 -0.06 -21.60 12.73
N PHE A 202 0.96 -20.81 13.03
CA PHE A 202 1.23 -19.55 12.31
C PHE A 202 1.55 -19.83 10.84
N GLN A 203 2.33 -20.88 10.56
CA GLN A 203 2.63 -21.28 9.18
C GLN A 203 1.41 -21.88 8.47
N GLU A 204 0.59 -22.68 9.16
CA GLU A 204 -0.69 -23.21 8.64
C GLU A 204 -1.62 -22.06 8.26
N CYS A 205 -1.79 -21.05 9.12
CA CYS A 205 -2.59 -19.85 8.84
C CYS A 205 -2.07 -19.11 7.61
N GLY A 206 -0.75 -18.96 7.48
CA GLY A 206 -0.13 -18.33 6.31
C GLY A 206 -0.43 -19.09 5.01
N LYS A 207 -0.44 -20.42 5.03
CA LYS A 207 -0.81 -21.26 3.88
C LYS A 207 -2.28 -21.08 3.51
N VAL A 208 -3.18 -21.16 4.50
CA VAL A 208 -4.63 -20.94 4.28
C VAL A 208 -4.91 -19.57 3.68
N ALA A 209 -4.24 -18.52 4.19
CA ALA A 209 -4.37 -17.18 3.63
C ALA A 209 -3.82 -17.09 2.21
N LEU A 210 -2.69 -17.76 1.91
CA LEU A 210 -2.10 -17.79 0.57
C LEU A 210 -3.02 -18.53 -0.42
N GLU A 211 -3.54 -19.69 -0.04
CA GLU A 211 -4.47 -20.49 -0.88
C GLU A 211 -5.76 -19.71 -1.18
N ALA A 212 -6.32 -19.05 -0.15
CA ALA A 212 -7.49 -18.19 -0.32
C ALA A 212 -7.20 -17.05 -1.30
N ASN A 213 -6.03 -16.40 -1.20
CA ASN A 213 -5.61 -15.34 -2.10
C ASN A 213 -5.37 -15.86 -3.53
N GLN A 214 -4.74 -17.04 -3.69
CA GLN A 214 -4.50 -17.65 -5.00
C GLN A 214 -5.82 -18.02 -5.71
N LYS A 215 -6.78 -18.59 -4.95
CA LYS A 215 -8.10 -18.88 -5.48
C LYS A 215 -8.81 -17.62 -5.93
N ALA A 216 -8.76 -16.60 -5.12
CA ALA A 216 -9.37 -15.32 -5.41
C ALA A 216 -8.79 -14.63 -6.67
N VAL A 217 -7.44 -14.67 -6.85
CA VAL A 217 -6.77 -14.15 -8.06
C VAL A 217 -7.09 -15.01 -9.29
N GLY A 218 -7.32 -16.31 -9.12
CA GLY A 218 -7.70 -17.22 -10.23
C GLY A 218 -9.15 -17.07 -10.70
N GLU A 219 -10.00 -16.39 -9.93
CA GLU A 219 -11.38 -16.08 -10.26
C GLU A 219 -11.54 -14.67 -10.91
N LEU A 220 -10.45 -13.88 -11.01
CA LEU A 220 -10.36 -12.59 -11.72
C LEU A 220 -9.94 -12.80 -13.18
#